data_a603e044d9bf399c24a0166f7afe4e30
#
_entry.id   a603e044d9bf399c24a0166f7afe4e30
#
_cell.length_a   1.000
_cell.length_b   1.000
_cell.length_c   1.000
_cell.angle_alpha   90.00
_cell.angle_beta   90.00
_cell.angle_gamma   90.00
#
_symmetry.space_group_name_H-M   'P 1'
#
loop_
_entity.id
_entity.type
_entity.pdbx_description
1 polymer ?
#
loop_
_entity_poly.entity_id
_entity_poly.type
_entity_poly.pdbx_seq_one_letter_code
_entity_poly.pdbx_strand_id
1 'polypeptide(L)'
;MSTINAVSRMRVGLVLLASVSLLALAGCGSSSSSSSTSTGAAPAASGTSTSTAAASASSDTSSCGPKPGVKATGSPINIGTIDTHQPGTDFTDGPNYITAYFNCVNANGGVNGHPLKLFVQLDQTQPAQITAAAHKLIQSDHVVAIDGVFDLLECTLDAAYWKQLGIYEMDAGISPECWSTPNSAAVNMGPRYSSDGAVQYAINTVKAKKIVFVQSNVPGTGYIAAGPAALAKASNVPITELTETVPITDANSVALKLVDEAGSDGSVILNFTPPEALVILQAAQKLGVEDRVKSWGCSTPCDTDFLAKSLGPKWNHKLFVNAEAVDADDHSGPEMSLYKAILAKYGQNVAGGIGSFSQFGFLLAKFLVQALDTVKPPYTIASVNKAIVGIKDYKSEMLCQPWVYGHLALHIPNNADYTVTPDNGKMITAQGCTAISTADPQIAQYRKVAQAAGVNYPSSP
;
A
#
# COMPACT_ATOMS: atom_id res chain seq x y z
N MET A 1 11.16 -2.58 -61.19
CA MET A 1 12.49 -3.21 -61.27
C MET A 1 12.84 -3.63 -59.87
N SER A 2 12.55 -4.85 -59.56
CA SER A 2 13.40 -6.04 -59.47
C SER A 2 14.14 -6.06 -58.16
N THR A 3 13.61 -6.86 -57.20
CA THR A 3 14.02 -8.21 -56.75
C THR A 3 15.28 -8.16 -55.90
N ILE A 4 15.43 -8.86 -54.78
CA ILE A 4 15.37 -10.30 -54.53
C ILE A 4 15.37 -10.61 -53.02
N ASN A 5 14.66 -11.65 -52.64
CA ASN A 5 14.63 -12.45 -51.43
C ASN A 5 15.99 -12.88 -50.86
N ALA A 6 16.03 -13.05 -49.51
CA ALA A 6 16.82 -14.13 -48.92
C ALA A 6 16.15 -14.62 -47.61
N VAL A 7 15.59 -15.81 -47.71
CA VAL A 7 15.10 -16.66 -46.62
C VAL A 7 16.32 -17.38 -46.01
N SER A 8 16.59 -17.27 -44.74
CA SER A 8 17.48 -18.16 -44.03
C SER A 8 16.74 -18.94 -42.96
N ARG A 9 16.55 -20.23 -43.25
CA ARG A 9 16.06 -21.24 -42.31
C ARG A 9 17.22 -21.65 -41.42
N MET A 10 17.03 -21.59 -40.10
CA MET A 10 17.92 -22.27 -39.19
C MET A 10 17.17 -23.26 -38.30
N ARG A 11 17.76 -24.45 -38.29
CA ARG A 11 17.20 -25.74 -37.89
C ARG A 11 17.06 -25.86 -36.36
N VAL A 12 15.98 -26.51 -35.96
CA VAL A 12 15.69 -27.12 -34.68
C VAL A 12 16.79 -28.12 -34.31
N GLY A 13 17.35 -27.97 -33.14
CA GLY A 13 18.19 -28.96 -32.47
C GLY A 13 17.58 -29.37 -31.16
N LEU A 14 16.91 -30.53 -31.19
CA LEU A 14 16.36 -31.22 -30.04
C LEU A 14 17.50 -31.94 -29.31
N VAL A 15 17.75 -31.64 -28.03
CA VAL A 15 18.58 -32.49 -27.17
C VAL A 15 17.75 -32.89 -25.95
N LEU A 16 17.33 -34.16 -25.99
CA LEU A 16 16.87 -34.93 -24.85
C LEU A 16 18.08 -35.39 -24.03
N LEU A 17 18.07 -35.15 -22.75
CA LEU A 17 18.86 -35.92 -21.79
C LEU A 17 17.99 -36.23 -20.57
N ALA A 18 17.63 -37.49 -20.48
CA ALA A 18 17.05 -38.16 -19.34
C ALA A 18 18.14 -38.67 -18.41
N SER A 19 17.96 -38.59 -17.11
CA SER A 19 18.54 -39.47 -16.09
C SER A 19 17.76 -39.28 -14.79
N VAL A 20 17.01 -40.14 -14.39
CA VAL A 20 16.86 -41.33 -13.59
C VAL A 20 17.88 -41.45 -12.45
N SER A 21 17.34 -41.58 -11.25
CA SER A 21 17.64 -42.52 -10.13
C SER A 21 17.31 -41.87 -8.79
N LEU A 22 16.38 -42.34 -8.03
CA LEU A 22 16.18 -43.53 -7.19
C LEU A 22 16.84 -43.50 -5.82
N LEU A 23 15.92 -43.78 -4.87
CA LEU A 23 15.97 -44.53 -3.59
C LEU A 23 16.39 -43.71 -2.34
N ALA A 24 15.47 -43.44 -1.46
CA ALA A 24 14.87 -44.22 -0.35
C ALA A 24 15.86 -44.73 0.69
N LEU A 25 15.61 -44.38 1.96
CA LEU A 25 15.50 -45.34 3.03
C LEU A 25 15.03 -44.66 4.34
N ALA A 26 14.13 -45.34 4.98
CA ALA A 26 13.46 -45.07 6.23
C ALA A 26 14.40 -45.31 7.45
N GLY A 27 14.07 -44.66 8.56
CA GLY A 27 14.64 -44.98 9.86
C GLY A 27 13.70 -44.51 10.96
N CYS A 28 12.86 -45.43 11.43
CA CYS A 28 12.13 -45.31 12.70
C CYS A 28 13.08 -45.46 13.90
N GLY A 29 12.83 -44.70 14.96
CA GLY A 29 13.45 -44.92 16.26
C GLY A 29 12.57 -44.34 17.36
N SER A 30 11.88 -45.24 18.06
CA SER A 30 10.98 -44.99 19.18
C SER A 30 11.72 -45.01 20.54
N SER A 31 10.98 -44.51 21.55
CA SER A 31 11.06 -44.78 22.99
C SER A 31 12.13 -43.98 23.78
N SER A 32 11.90 -43.56 25.00
CA SER A 32 10.96 -43.93 26.06
C SER A 32 11.05 -42.92 27.20
N SER A 33 9.99 -42.84 27.93
CA SER A 33 9.72 -42.20 29.21
C SER A 33 10.75 -42.50 30.33
N SER A 34 10.99 -41.50 31.20
CA SER A 34 11.11 -41.77 32.63
C SER A 34 10.80 -40.55 33.49
N SER A 35 9.85 -40.73 34.36
CA SER A 35 9.44 -39.89 35.46
C SER A 35 10.46 -39.93 36.62
N SER A 36 10.68 -38.82 37.29
CA SER A 36 11.07 -38.84 38.72
C SER A 36 10.58 -37.59 39.45
N THR A 37 9.70 -37.83 40.37
CA THR A 37 9.22 -36.95 41.43
C THR A 37 10.33 -36.69 42.47
N SER A 38 10.46 -35.42 42.92
CA SER A 38 10.90 -35.16 44.29
C SER A 38 10.32 -33.86 44.82
N THR A 39 9.65 -33.98 45.91
CA THR A 39 9.05 -32.99 46.81
C THR A 39 10.10 -32.11 47.50
N GLY A 40 9.80 -30.86 47.69
CA GLY A 40 10.53 -29.93 48.57
C GLY A 40 9.74 -28.63 48.78
N ALA A 41 9.33 -28.40 50.03
CA ALA A 41 8.42 -27.37 50.48
C ALA A 41 9.03 -25.96 50.56
N ALA A 42 8.14 -24.98 50.55
CA ALA A 42 8.17 -23.52 50.54
C ALA A 42 9.11 -22.80 51.56
N PRO A 43 9.32 -21.45 51.46
CA PRO A 43 8.27 -20.51 51.90
C PRO A 43 7.99 -19.28 51.00
N ALA A 44 6.83 -18.74 51.27
CA ALA A 44 6.23 -17.60 50.61
C ALA A 44 7.00 -16.27 50.77
N ALA A 45 7.15 -15.52 49.65
CA ALA A 45 7.35 -14.09 49.70
C ALA A 45 6.31 -13.45 48.79
N SER A 46 5.43 -12.67 49.39
CA SER A 46 4.41 -11.86 48.70
C SER A 46 5.08 -10.73 47.91
N GLY A 47 5.23 -10.95 46.63
CA GLY A 47 5.57 -9.89 45.69
C GLY A 47 4.32 -9.55 44.89
N THR A 48 3.78 -8.36 45.12
CA THR A 48 2.68 -7.80 44.32
C THR A 48 3.19 -7.54 42.92
N SER A 49 3.01 -8.50 42.03
CA SER A 49 3.24 -8.32 40.57
C SER A 49 2.07 -7.53 40.02
N THR A 50 2.27 -6.24 39.82
CA THR A 50 1.41 -5.47 38.94
C THR A 50 1.61 -6.00 37.52
N SER A 51 0.77 -6.96 37.12
CA SER A 51 0.68 -7.35 35.70
C SER A 51 0.08 -6.16 34.94
N THR A 52 0.93 -5.47 34.22
CA THR A 52 0.49 -4.62 33.12
C THR A 52 -0.17 -5.56 32.10
N ALA A 53 -1.50 -5.61 32.13
CA ALA A 53 -2.27 -6.30 31.12
C ALA A 53 -1.95 -5.59 29.79
N ALA A 54 -1.20 -6.27 28.94
CA ALA A 54 -1.16 -5.92 27.53
C ALA A 54 -2.61 -5.92 27.05
N ALA A 55 -3.10 -4.78 26.59
CA ALA A 55 -4.42 -4.66 26.03
C ALA A 55 -4.50 -5.64 24.84
N SER A 56 -5.20 -6.75 25.03
CA SER A 56 -5.53 -7.68 23.96
C SER A 56 -6.33 -6.86 22.94
N ALA A 57 -5.79 -6.67 21.74
CA ALA A 57 -6.54 -6.07 20.64
C ALA A 57 -7.86 -6.83 20.54
N SER A 58 -8.96 -6.10 20.49
CA SER A 58 -10.30 -6.67 20.35
C SER A 58 -10.32 -7.53 19.09
N SER A 59 -10.59 -8.82 19.22
CA SER A 59 -10.79 -9.75 18.10
C SER A 59 -12.21 -9.67 17.53
N ASP A 60 -12.96 -8.62 17.87
CA ASP A 60 -14.35 -8.46 17.48
C ASP A 60 -14.46 -8.01 16.03
N THR A 61 -14.91 -8.92 15.19
CA THR A 61 -15.24 -8.70 13.78
C THR A 61 -16.74 -8.61 13.52
N SER A 62 -17.56 -8.44 14.55
CA SER A 62 -19.02 -8.42 14.43
C SER A 62 -19.55 -7.20 13.67
N SER A 63 -18.78 -6.11 13.66
CA SER A 63 -19.13 -4.88 12.96
C SER A 63 -18.88 -4.89 11.45
N CYS A 64 -18.33 -6.00 10.89
CA CYS A 64 -18.16 -6.12 9.43
C CYS A 64 -19.46 -6.24 8.64
N GLY A 65 -20.55 -6.62 9.27
CA GLY A 65 -21.80 -6.86 8.55
C GLY A 65 -23.04 -6.86 9.44
N PRO A 66 -24.24 -6.91 8.83
CA PRO A 66 -25.52 -6.68 9.54
C PRO A 66 -25.97 -7.87 10.39
N LYS A 67 -25.37 -9.07 10.21
CA LYS A 67 -25.78 -10.29 10.92
C LYS A 67 -24.55 -11.04 11.45
N PRO A 68 -23.98 -10.62 12.59
CA PRO A 68 -22.80 -11.22 13.17
C PRO A 68 -22.88 -12.75 13.28
N GLY A 69 -21.85 -13.46 12.75
CA GLY A 69 -21.73 -14.91 12.77
C GLY A 69 -22.68 -15.66 11.80
N VAL A 70 -23.45 -14.96 11.00
CA VAL A 70 -24.34 -15.58 9.99
C VAL A 70 -23.70 -15.45 8.62
N LYS A 71 -23.30 -16.59 8.03
CA LYS A 71 -22.69 -16.62 6.70
C LYS A 71 -23.68 -16.19 5.61
N ALA A 72 -23.24 -15.31 4.71
CA ALA A 72 -24.01 -14.95 3.51
C ALA A 72 -24.17 -16.16 2.58
N THR A 73 -25.35 -16.34 2.00
CA THR A 73 -25.71 -17.51 1.15
C THR A 73 -26.33 -17.15 -0.19
N GLY A 74 -26.54 -15.86 -0.47
CA GLY A 74 -27.05 -15.38 -1.77
C GLY A 74 -26.05 -15.62 -2.92
N SER A 75 -26.43 -15.25 -4.13
CA SER A 75 -25.50 -15.20 -5.26
C SER A 75 -24.40 -14.18 -5.00
N PRO A 76 -23.13 -14.46 -5.37
CA PRO A 76 -22.04 -13.54 -5.10
C PRO A 76 -22.17 -12.22 -5.88
N ILE A 77 -21.69 -11.13 -5.28
CA ILE A 77 -21.42 -9.87 -5.96
C ILE A 77 -19.96 -9.92 -6.38
N ASN A 78 -19.71 -9.95 -7.68
CA ASN A 78 -18.36 -10.07 -8.23
C ASN A 78 -17.72 -8.68 -8.37
N ILE A 79 -16.55 -8.51 -7.79
CA ILE A 79 -15.74 -7.28 -7.81
C ILE A 79 -14.40 -7.63 -8.45
N GLY A 80 -13.84 -6.75 -9.26
CA GLY A 80 -12.55 -6.93 -9.92
C GLY A 80 -11.50 -5.98 -9.40
N THR A 81 -10.24 -6.40 -9.48
CA THR A 81 -9.06 -5.54 -9.31
C THR A 81 -7.91 -5.99 -10.20
N ILE A 82 -7.03 -5.06 -10.53
CA ILE A 82 -5.77 -5.29 -11.26
C ILE A 82 -4.64 -4.73 -10.43
N ASP A 83 -3.58 -5.52 -10.21
CA ASP A 83 -2.54 -5.16 -9.26
C ASP A 83 -1.15 -5.54 -9.79
N THR A 84 -0.19 -4.65 -9.59
CA THR A 84 1.21 -4.92 -9.97
C THR A 84 1.86 -5.89 -9.00
N HIS A 85 2.38 -6.99 -9.55
CA HIS A 85 3.19 -7.97 -8.84
C HIS A 85 4.36 -8.45 -9.69
N GLN A 86 5.55 -7.93 -9.41
CA GLN A 86 6.79 -8.31 -10.09
C GLN A 86 7.98 -8.20 -9.12
N PRO A 87 9.14 -8.79 -9.44
CA PRO A 87 10.34 -8.63 -8.62
C PRO A 87 10.69 -7.16 -8.37
N GLY A 88 10.83 -6.78 -7.11
CA GLY A 88 11.12 -5.40 -6.69
C GLY A 88 9.92 -4.45 -6.67
N THR A 89 8.73 -4.89 -7.11
CA THR A 89 7.51 -4.09 -7.06
C THR A 89 6.31 -4.99 -6.79
N ASP A 90 5.85 -5.02 -5.56
CA ASP A 90 4.73 -5.86 -5.11
C ASP A 90 3.74 -5.02 -4.30
N PHE A 91 2.50 -4.97 -4.77
CA PHE A 91 1.41 -4.23 -4.13
C PHE A 91 0.29 -5.15 -3.63
N THR A 92 0.53 -6.46 -3.60
CA THR A 92 -0.51 -7.46 -3.29
C THR A 92 -1.10 -7.39 -1.89
N ASP A 93 -0.48 -6.68 -0.95
CA ASP A 93 -1.06 -6.47 0.39
C ASP A 93 -2.40 -5.72 0.36
N GLY A 94 -2.60 -4.83 -0.62
CA GLY A 94 -3.86 -4.14 -0.82
C GLY A 94 -5.02 -5.10 -1.15
N PRO A 95 -5.00 -5.81 -2.29
CA PRO A 95 -6.05 -6.76 -2.65
C PRO A 95 -6.16 -7.94 -1.69
N ASN A 96 -5.07 -8.35 -1.04
CA ASN A 96 -5.12 -9.35 0.02
C ASN A 96 -5.93 -8.86 1.22
N TYR A 97 -5.80 -7.58 1.58
CA TYR A 97 -6.60 -7.02 2.65
C TYR A 97 -8.08 -6.83 2.24
N ILE A 98 -8.36 -6.40 1.01
CA ILE A 98 -9.74 -6.35 0.49
C ILE A 98 -10.39 -7.73 0.58
N THR A 99 -9.67 -8.79 0.21
CA THR A 99 -10.13 -10.18 0.36
C THR A 99 -10.42 -10.53 1.82
N ALA A 100 -9.55 -10.11 2.75
CA ALA A 100 -9.75 -10.31 4.19
C ALA A 100 -11.01 -9.58 4.69
N TYR A 101 -11.22 -8.34 4.25
CA TYR A 101 -12.42 -7.56 4.59
C TYR A 101 -13.69 -8.23 4.04
N PHE A 102 -13.68 -8.66 2.78
CA PHE A 102 -14.82 -9.36 2.19
C PHE A 102 -15.13 -10.68 2.90
N ASN A 103 -14.11 -11.42 3.32
CA ASN A 103 -14.30 -12.62 4.13
C ASN A 103 -14.97 -12.30 5.48
N CYS A 104 -14.61 -11.18 6.10
CA CYS A 104 -15.27 -10.70 7.30
C CYS A 104 -16.76 -10.37 7.03
N VAL A 105 -17.03 -9.59 6.01
CA VAL A 105 -18.42 -9.24 5.59
C VAL A 105 -19.23 -10.49 5.31
N ASN A 106 -18.68 -11.42 4.55
CA ASN A 106 -19.34 -12.68 4.17
C ASN A 106 -19.68 -13.57 5.38
N ALA A 107 -18.82 -13.55 6.40
CA ALA A 107 -19.06 -14.29 7.66
C ALA A 107 -20.11 -13.63 8.56
N ASN A 108 -20.48 -12.37 8.29
CA ASN A 108 -21.37 -11.56 9.11
C ASN A 108 -22.62 -11.07 8.35
N GLY A 109 -23.11 -11.85 7.40
CA GLY A 109 -24.38 -11.63 6.70
C GLY A 109 -24.26 -11.15 5.26
N GLY A 110 -23.06 -10.76 4.82
CA GLY A 110 -22.83 -10.21 3.48
C GLY A 110 -23.55 -8.90 3.25
N VAL A 111 -23.56 -8.42 2.03
CA VAL A 111 -24.34 -7.26 1.59
C VAL A 111 -25.75 -7.73 1.23
N ASN A 112 -26.73 -7.37 2.02
CA ASN A 112 -28.14 -7.83 1.84
C ASN A 112 -28.28 -9.36 1.70
N GLY A 113 -27.41 -10.15 2.34
CA GLY A 113 -27.39 -11.60 2.28
C GLY A 113 -26.54 -12.18 1.14
N HIS A 114 -25.94 -11.34 0.30
CA HIS A 114 -25.08 -11.70 -0.81
C HIS A 114 -23.59 -11.65 -0.39
N PRO A 115 -22.80 -12.71 -0.63
CA PRO A 115 -21.36 -12.65 -0.38
C PRO A 115 -20.65 -11.80 -1.45
N LEU A 116 -19.56 -11.15 -1.04
CA LEU A 116 -18.63 -10.47 -1.94
C LEU A 116 -17.57 -11.45 -2.45
N LYS A 117 -17.18 -11.34 -3.71
CA LYS A 117 -16.08 -12.10 -4.29
C LYS A 117 -15.16 -11.18 -5.07
N LEU A 118 -13.90 -11.11 -4.64
CA LEU A 118 -12.86 -10.37 -5.36
C LEU A 118 -12.21 -11.28 -6.41
N PHE A 119 -12.06 -10.76 -7.63
CA PHE A 119 -11.29 -11.35 -8.72
C PHE A 119 -10.04 -10.51 -8.92
N VAL A 120 -8.91 -11.03 -8.47
CA VAL A 120 -7.62 -10.37 -8.58
C VAL A 120 -6.94 -10.78 -9.87
N GLN A 121 -6.51 -9.81 -10.66
CA GLN A 121 -5.64 -10.00 -11.81
C GLN A 121 -4.29 -9.36 -11.49
N LEU A 122 -3.21 -10.12 -11.68
CA LEU A 122 -1.86 -9.65 -11.43
C LEU A 122 -1.16 -9.38 -12.76
N ASP A 123 -0.42 -8.29 -12.83
CA ASP A 123 0.41 -7.92 -13.96
C ASP A 123 1.88 -7.71 -13.55
N GLN A 124 2.72 -7.45 -14.55
CA GLN A 124 4.15 -7.17 -14.41
C GLN A 124 4.51 -5.87 -15.12
N THR A 125 3.68 -4.84 -14.98
CA THR A 125 3.80 -3.57 -15.72
C THR A 125 3.81 -3.74 -17.25
N GLN A 126 3.12 -4.80 -17.74
CA GLN A 126 3.02 -5.08 -19.17
C GLN A 126 1.65 -4.59 -19.69
N PRO A 127 1.58 -3.56 -20.54
CA PRO A 127 0.32 -2.97 -21.01
C PRO A 127 -0.67 -3.97 -21.57
N ALA A 128 -0.18 -4.96 -22.35
CA ALA A 128 -1.04 -6.00 -22.93
C ALA A 128 -1.65 -6.93 -21.88
N GLN A 129 -0.95 -7.21 -20.78
CA GLN A 129 -1.49 -8.03 -19.68
C GLN A 129 -2.57 -7.26 -18.93
N ILE A 130 -2.37 -5.98 -18.64
CA ILE A 130 -3.31 -5.11 -17.94
C ILE A 130 -4.60 -5.01 -18.72
N THR A 131 -4.55 -4.62 -20.00
CA THR A 131 -5.76 -4.55 -20.87
C THR A 131 -6.45 -5.91 -21.01
N ALA A 132 -5.70 -7.01 -21.12
CA ALA A 132 -6.30 -8.35 -21.17
C ALA A 132 -7.00 -8.72 -19.85
N ALA A 133 -6.42 -8.32 -18.71
CA ALA A 133 -6.99 -8.48 -17.38
C ALA A 133 -8.32 -7.73 -17.25
N ALA A 134 -8.38 -6.47 -17.68
CA ALA A 134 -9.59 -5.66 -17.70
C ALA A 134 -10.72 -6.34 -18.49
N HIS A 135 -10.42 -6.80 -19.71
CA HIS A 135 -11.39 -7.54 -20.52
C HIS A 135 -11.85 -8.84 -19.86
N LYS A 136 -10.93 -9.59 -19.24
CA LYS A 136 -11.26 -10.85 -18.54
C LYS A 136 -12.20 -10.60 -17.37
N LEU A 137 -11.96 -9.60 -16.56
CA LEU A 137 -12.82 -9.23 -15.42
C LEU A 137 -14.27 -9.01 -15.87
N ILE A 138 -14.48 -8.34 -16.99
CA ILE A 138 -15.84 -8.06 -17.51
C ILE A 138 -16.44 -9.27 -18.21
N GLN A 139 -15.72 -9.88 -19.16
CA GLN A 139 -16.27 -10.88 -20.08
C GLN A 139 -16.36 -12.27 -19.49
N SER A 140 -15.41 -12.62 -18.60
CA SER A 140 -15.32 -13.97 -18.03
C SER A 140 -15.73 -14.02 -16.57
N ASP A 141 -15.26 -13.05 -15.77
CA ASP A 141 -15.49 -13.02 -14.33
C ASP A 141 -16.80 -12.30 -13.97
N HIS A 142 -17.40 -11.59 -14.94
CA HIS A 142 -18.68 -10.87 -14.82
C HIS A 142 -18.71 -9.95 -13.60
N VAL A 143 -17.65 -9.17 -13.38
CA VAL A 143 -17.59 -8.21 -12.28
C VAL A 143 -18.53 -7.03 -12.54
N VAL A 144 -19.06 -6.45 -11.47
CA VAL A 144 -20.00 -5.31 -11.54
C VAL A 144 -19.37 -3.99 -11.09
N ALA A 145 -18.18 -4.07 -10.51
CA ALA A 145 -17.36 -2.91 -10.10
C ALA A 145 -15.88 -3.27 -10.16
N ILE A 146 -15.06 -2.24 -10.26
CA ILE A 146 -13.61 -2.28 -10.11
C ILE A 146 -13.28 -1.54 -8.82
N ASP A 147 -12.58 -2.21 -7.90
CA ASP A 147 -12.25 -1.67 -6.59
C ASP A 147 -10.91 -2.22 -6.10
N GLY A 148 -10.08 -1.33 -5.59
CA GLY A 148 -8.83 -1.73 -4.99
C GLY A 148 -7.70 -1.94 -5.96
N VAL A 149 -7.64 -1.17 -7.02
CA VAL A 149 -6.54 -1.22 -8.00
C VAL A 149 -5.27 -0.64 -7.38
N PHE A 150 -4.23 -1.48 -7.32
CA PHE A 150 -2.88 -1.12 -6.89
C PHE A 150 -1.93 -1.37 -8.06
N ASP A 151 -2.00 -0.53 -9.07
CA ASP A 151 -1.28 -0.72 -10.33
C ASP A 151 -0.59 0.55 -10.81
N LEU A 152 0.57 0.39 -11.47
CA LEU A 152 1.37 1.50 -11.98
C LEU A 152 0.84 2.10 -13.29
N LEU A 153 0.08 1.34 -14.09
CA LEU A 153 -0.30 1.73 -15.45
C LEU A 153 -1.81 1.57 -15.73
N GLU A 154 -2.54 0.87 -14.88
CA GLU A 154 -3.93 0.48 -15.13
C GLU A 154 -4.82 1.70 -15.40
N CYS A 155 -4.84 2.71 -14.51
CA CYS A 155 -5.66 3.91 -14.71
C CYS A 155 -5.33 4.64 -16.03
N THR A 156 -4.08 4.56 -16.49
CA THR A 156 -3.66 5.14 -17.78
C THR A 156 -4.22 4.33 -18.96
N LEU A 157 -4.22 3.01 -18.85
CA LEU A 157 -4.54 2.10 -19.95
C LEU A 157 -6.04 1.85 -20.08
N ASP A 158 -6.72 1.65 -18.96
CA ASP A 158 -8.07 1.11 -18.96
C ASP A 158 -9.19 2.11 -18.58
N ALA A 159 -8.85 3.33 -18.14
CA ALA A 159 -9.84 4.37 -17.80
C ALA A 159 -10.87 4.63 -18.92
N ALA A 160 -10.44 4.62 -20.18
CA ALA A 160 -11.34 4.80 -21.32
C ALA A 160 -12.31 3.61 -21.48
N TYR A 161 -11.84 2.39 -21.21
CA TYR A 161 -12.66 1.18 -21.24
C TYR A 161 -13.68 1.17 -20.10
N TRP A 162 -13.27 1.51 -18.90
CA TRP A 162 -14.18 1.66 -17.76
C TRP A 162 -15.24 2.72 -18.00
N LYS A 163 -14.85 3.85 -18.53
CA LYS A 163 -15.79 4.93 -18.90
C LYS A 163 -16.83 4.46 -19.93
N GLN A 164 -16.42 3.70 -20.94
CA GLN A 164 -17.34 3.15 -21.94
C GLN A 164 -18.38 2.20 -21.33
N LEU A 165 -18.01 1.45 -20.29
CA LEU A 165 -18.89 0.50 -19.59
C LEU A 165 -19.71 1.18 -18.48
N GLY A 166 -19.44 2.43 -18.13
CA GLY A 166 -20.06 3.12 -17.01
C GLY A 166 -19.56 2.64 -15.66
N ILE A 167 -18.31 2.15 -15.61
CA ILE A 167 -17.61 1.77 -14.38
C ILE A 167 -16.94 3.01 -13.80
N TYR A 168 -17.09 3.17 -12.48
CA TYR A 168 -16.42 4.16 -11.67
C TYR A 168 -15.49 3.41 -10.70
N GLU A 169 -14.22 3.47 -11.03
CA GLU A 169 -13.17 2.76 -10.35
C GLU A 169 -12.81 3.44 -9.02
N MET A 170 -12.51 2.64 -8.00
CA MET A 170 -11.86 3.08 -6.77
C MET A 170 -10.49 2.42 -6.66
N ASP A 171 -9.46 3.22 -6.46
CA ASP A 171 -8.08 2.82 -6.60
C ASP A 171 -7.15 3.36 -5.51
N ALA A 172 -5.91 2.92 -5.53
CA ALA A 172 -4.86 3.36 -4.61
C ALA A 172 -4.03 4.55 -5.12
N GLY A 173 -4.41 5.16 -6.25
CA GLY A 173 -3.81 6.40 -6.74
C GLY A 173 -2.33 6.32 -7.11
N ILE A 174 -1.89 5.24 -7.77
CA ILE A 174 -0.47 5.06 -8.07
C ILE A 174 -0.04 5.81 -9.33
N SER A 175 -0.92 5.97 -10.33
CA SER A 175 -0.62 6.77 -11.53
C SER A 175 -1.41 8.09 -11.58
N PRO A 176 -0.92 9.12 -12.32
CA PRO A 176 -1.59 10.43 -12.38
C PRO A 176 -3.02 10.37 -12.88
N GLU A 177 -3.34 9.43 -13.75
CA GLU A 177 -4.64 9.25 -14.35
C GLU A 177 -5.69 8.81 -13.32
N CYS A 178 -5.28 8.13 -12.25
CA CYS A 178 -6.15 7.72 -11.15
C CYS A 178 -6.81 8.92 -10.44
N TRP A 179 -6.19 10.09 -10.46
CA TRP A 179 -6.78 11.33 -9.89
C TRP A 179 -7.31 12.29 -10.92
N SER A 180 -6.87 12.18 -12.18
CA SER A 180 -7.20 13.13 -13.23
C SER A 180 -8.22 12.62 -14.23
N THR A 181 -8.79 11.44 -13.99
CA THR A 181 -9.83 10.83 -14.81
C THR A 181 -11.18 10.88 -14.10
N PRO A 182 -12.27 11.36 -14.74
CA PRO A 182 -13.57 11.53 -14.06
C PRO A 182 -14.24 10.25 -13.57
N ASN A 183 -13.80 9.09 -14.01
CA ASN A 183 -14.34 7.77 -13.64
C ASN A 183 -13.34 6.91 -12.83
N SER A 184 -12.31 7.51 -12.28
CA SER A 184 -11.35 6.89 -11.38
C SER A 184 -11.14 7.80 -10.18
N ALA A 185 -11.12 7.24 -8.96
CA ALA A 185 -10.96 8.01 -7.74
C ALA A 185 -10.14 7.23 -6.69
N ALA A 186 -9.01 7.81 -6.32
CA ALA A 186 -8.09 7.23 -5.37
C ALA A 186 -8.48 7.49 -3.91
N VAL A 187 -8.11 6.57 -3.02
CA VAL A 187 -8.23 6.79 -1.55
C VAL A 187 -6.98 7.41 -0.95
N ASN A 188 -5.84 7.35 -1.65
CA ASN A 188 -4.59 7.98 -1.25
C ASN A 188 -4.11 8.98 -2.29
N MET A 189 -3.02 9.66 -2.00
CA MET A 189 -2.47 10.69 -2.88
C MET A 189 -1.42 10.17 -3.87
N GLY A 190 -0.91 8.96 -3.64
CA GLY A 190 0.07 8.29 -4.47
C GLY A 190 1.53 8.74 -4.29
N PRO A 191 2.46 8.08 -5.01
CA PRO A 191 3.89 8.13 -4.71
C PRO A 191 4.54 9.51 -4.90
N ARG A 192 4.00 10.38 -5.77
CA ARG A 192 4.51 11.74 -5.93
C ARG A 192 4.27 12.56 -4.66
N TYR A 193 3.04 12.56 -4.16
CA TYR A 193 2.68 13.41 -3.02
C TYR A 193 3.19 12.84 -1.71
N SER A 194 3.28 11.54 -1.56
CA SER A 194 3.97 10.96 -0.41
C SER A 194 5.46 11.27 -0.41
N SER A 195 6.09 11.35 -1.58
CA SER A 195 7.47 11.84 -1.70
C SER A 195 7.58 13.33 -1.38
N ASP A 196 6.58 14.13 -1.77
CA ASP A 196 6.50 15.56 -1.40
C ASP A 196 6.42 15.72 0.12
N GLY A 197 5.57 14.96 0.79
CA GLY A 197 5.46 14.99 2.25
C GLY A 197 6.77 14.62 2.95
N ALA A 198 7.45 13.58 2.49
CA ALA A 198 8.76 13.18 3.01
C ALA A 198 9.82 14.29 2.82
N VAL A 199 9.87 14.92 1.64
CA VAL A 199 10.77 16.05 1.36
C VAL A 199 10.40 17.26 2.18
N GLN A 200 9.11 17.57 2.30
CA GLN A 200 8.62 18.68 3.13
C GLN A 200 9.03 18.53 4.59
N TYR A 201 8.89 17.33 5.16
CA TYR A 201 9.32 17.02 6.51
C TYR A 201 10.85 17.20 6.68
N ALA A 202 11.62 16.66 5.74
CA ALA A 202 13.09 16.81 5.76
C ALA A 202 13.53 18.28 5.72
N ILE A 203 12.90 19.11 4.92
CA ILE A 203 13.21 20.54 4.80
C ILE A 203 12.69 21.31 6.01
N ASN A 204 11.41 21.14 6.38
CA ASN A 204 10.73 22.02 7.33
C ASN A 204 10.95 21.62 8.79
N THR A 205 11.08 20.32 9.09
CA THR A 205 11.22 19.79 10.45
C THR A 205 12.66 19.42 10.75
N VAL A 206 13.27 18.59 9.91
CA VAL A 206 14.66 18.14 10.07
C VAL A 206 15.65 19.28 9.75
N LYS A 207 15.27 20.27 8.92
CA LYS A 207 16.13 21.37 8.47
C LYS A 207 17.31 20.88 7.62
N ALA A 208 17.05 19.95 6.74
CA ALA A 208 18.03 19.48 5.76
C ALA A 208 18.48 20.64 4.84
N LYS A 209 19.76 20.66 4.49
CA LYS A 209 20.35 21.66 3.60
C LYS A 209 20.54 21.15 2.17
N LYS A 210 20.35 19.86 1.97
CA LYS A 210 20.36 19.18 0.68
C LYS A 210 19.42 17.99 0.74
N ILE A 211 18.78 17.67 -0.36
CA ILE A 211 17.95 16.47 -0.54
C ILE A 211 18.61 15.57 -1.56
N VAL A 212 18.71 14.29 -1.26
CA VAL A 212 18.95 13.22 -2.25
C VAL A 212 17.69 12.40 -2.34
N PHE A 213 16.98 12.57 -3.43
CA PHE A 213 15.77 11.81 -3.73
C PHE A 213 16.14 10.64 -4.64
N VAL A 214 15.77 9.43 -4.26
CA VAL A 214 16.03 8.24 -5.05
C VAL A 214 14.78 7.38 -5.18
N GLN A 215 14.49 6.94 -6.40
CA GLN A 215 13.33 6.12 -6.73
C GLN A 215 13.69 4.91 -7.59
N SER A 216 12.76 3.94 -7.66
CA SER A 216 12.88 2.80 -8.58
C SER A 216 12.73 3.26 -10.04
N ASN A 217 13.50 2.59 -10.94
CA ASN A 217 13.38 2.79 -12.39
C ASN A 217 12.39 1.75 -12.96
N VAL A 218 11.10 1.95 -12.69
CA VAL A 218 10.01 1.09 -13.17
C VAL A 218 9.13 1.89 -14.14
N PRO A 219 8.58 1.28 -15.20
CA PRO A 219 7.60 1.96 -16.05
C PRO A 219 6.48 2.61 -15.25
N GLY A 220 6.08 3.82 -15.62
CA GLY A 220 5.04 4.58 -14.91
C GLY A 220 5.52 5.47 -13.76
N THR A 221 6.79 5.37 -13.30
CA THR A 221 7.28 6.15 -12.14
C THR A 221 7.94 7.48 -12.47
N GLY A 222 8.16 7.80 -13.75
CA GLY A 222 8.93 8.98 -14.18
C GLY A 222 8.38 10.34 -13.74
N TYR A 223 7.08 10.42 -13.40
CA TYR A 223 6.44 11.67 -12.97
C TYR A 223 6.69 12.03 -11.50
N ILE A 224 7.17 11.10 -10.69
CA ILE A 224 7.21 11.21 -9.22
C ILE A 224 8.17 12.32 -8.77
N ALA A 225 9.39 12.34 -9.29
CA ALA A 225 10.44 13.27 -8.86
C ALA A 225 10.09 14.76 -9.05
N ALA A 226 9.16 15.08 -9.94
CA ALA A 226 8.79 16.46 -10.25
C ALA A 226 8.19 17.24 -9.06
N GLY A 227 7.48 16.56 -8.14
CA GLY A 227 6.97 17.16 -6.91
C GLY A 227 8.09 17.50 -5.94
N PRO A 228 8.91 16.52 -5.48
CA PRO A 228 10.12 16.74 -4.69
C PRO A 228 11.01 17.87 -5.22
N ALA A 229 11.24 17.89 -6.54
CA ALA A 229 12.03 18.95 -7.17
C ALA A 229 11.39 20.35 -7.03
N ALA A 230 10.08 20.44 -7.19
CA ALA A 230 9.35 21.71 -7.05
C ALA A 230 9.40 22.24 -5.60
N LEU A 231 9.24 21.36 -4.61
CA LEU A 231 9.32 21.74 -3.18
C LEU A 231 10.73 22.18 -2.79
N ALA A 232 11.74 21.42 -3.18
CA ALA A 232 13.14 21.74 -2.92
C ALA A 232 13.52 23.10 -3.52
N LYS A 233 13.13 23.33 -4.78
CA LYS A 233 13.33 24.63 -5.49
C LYS A 233 12.64 25.78 -4.77
N ALA A 234 11.39 25.63 -4.36
CA ALA A 234 10.65 26.68 -3.65
C ALA A 234 11.26 27.01 -2.29
N SER A 235 11.91 26.04 -1.66
CA SER A 235 12.60 26.20 -0.38
C SER A 235 14.07 26.63 -0.51
N ASN A 236 14.58 26.82 -1.72
CA ASN A 236 15.99 27.08 -2.01
C ASN A 236 16.94 26.01 -1.43
N VAL A 237 16.50 24.75 -1.41
CA VAL A 237 17.29 23.60 -0.97
C VAL A 237 17.73 22.82 -2.22
N PRO A 238 19.04 22.55 -2.41
CA PRO A 238 19.49 21.72 -3.52
C PRO A 238 18.93 20.31 -3.44
N ILE A 239 18.55 19.76 -4.59
CA ILE A 239 18.09 18.37 -4.71
C ILE A 239 18.90 17.63 -5.78
N THR A 240 19.30 16.39 -5.48
CA THR A 240 19.86 15.44 -6.44
C THR A 240 18.82 14.33 -6.62
N GLU A 241 18.40 14.10 -7.86
CA GLU A 241 17.44 13.07 -8.23
C GLU A 241 18.21 11.85 -8.79
N LEU A 242 17.94 10.68 -8.24
CA LEU A 242 18.57 9.43 -8.63
C LEU A 242 17.52 8.36 -8.93
N THR A 243 17.86 7.43 -9.79
CA THR A 243 17.05 6.23 -10.06
C THR A 243 17.91 4.98 -9.89
N GLU A 244 17.31 3.93 -9.35
CA GLU A 244 17.96 2.63 -9.19
C GLU A 244 17.08 1.54 -9.80
N THR A 245 17.74 0.55 -10.40
CA THR A 245 17.04 -0.62 -10.94
C THR A 245 16.64 -1.55 -9.80
N VAL A 246 15.43 -2.05 -9.83
CA VAL A 246 14.92 -3.03 -8.87
C VAL A 246 14.76 -4.40 -9.53
N PRO A 247 15.01 -5.51 -8.80
CA PRO A 247 15.47 -5.59 -7.40
C PRO A 247 16.90 -5.01 -7.23
N ILE A 248 17.13 -4.36 -6.07
CA ILE A 248 18.45 -3.81 -5.72
C ILE A 248 19.44 -4.95 -5.49
N THR A 249 20.44 -5.07 -6.36
CA THR A 249 21.44 -6.16 -6.29
C THR A 249 22.73 -5.78 -5.57
N ASP A 250 23.09 -4.50 -5.53
CA ASP A 250 24.26 -3.97 -4.79
C ASP A 250 23.86 -2.84 -3.85
N ALA A 251 23.16 -3.20 -2.78
CA ALA A 251 22.71 -2.25 -1.79
C ALA A 251 23.84 -1.51 -1.07
N ASN A 252 25.05 -2.11 -0.96
CA ASN A 252 26.18 -1.44 -0.34
C ASN A 252 26.65 -0.24 -1.17
N SER A 253 26.81 -0.41 -2.47
CA SER A 253 27.19 0.68 -3.38
C SER A 253 26.11 1.77 -3.43
N VAL A 254 24.83 1.37 -3.46
CA VAL A 254 23.72 2.31 -3.42
C VAL A 254 23.74 3.13 -2.13
N ALA A 255 23.83 2.50 -0.96
CA ALA A 255 23.86 3.19 0.31
C ALA A 255 25.04 4.18 0.42
N LEU A 256 26.25 3.79 0.01
CA LEU A 256 27.42 4.68 0.01
C LEU A 256 27.22 5.87 -0.91
N LYS A 257 26.77 5.64 -2.14
CA LYS A 257 26.46 6.71 -3.11
C LYS A 257 25.48 7.73 -2.54
N LEU A 258 24.38 7.26 -1.94
CA LEU A 258 23.35 8.12 -1.36
C LEU A 258 23.90 8.98 -0.22
N VAL A 259 24.66 8.36 0.69
CA VAL A 259 25.24 9.04 1.85
C VAL A 259 26.31 10.05 1.44
N ASP A 260 27.19 9.69 0.51
CA ASP A 260 28.23 10.58 0.00
C ASP A 260 27.64 11.77 -0.75
N GLU A 261 26.59 11.54 -1.52
CA GLU A 261 25.87 12.63 -2.22
C GLU A 261 25.14 13.55 -1.25
N ALA A 262 24.49 13.02 -0.21
CA ALA A 262 23.75 13.83 0.76
C ALA A 262 24.68 14.65 1.66
N GLY A 263 25.75 14.05 2.14
CA GLY A 263 26.63 14.66 3.15
C GLY A 263 25.95 14.85 4.50
N SER A 264 26.67 15.36 5.48
CA SER A 264 26.22 15.47 6.88
C SER A 264 25.02 16.39 7.13
N ASP A 265 24.78 17.36 6.26
CA ASP A 265 23.68 18.32 6.35
C ASP A 265 22.49 17.96 5.43
N GLY A 266 22.65 16.91 4.63
CA GLY A 266 21.62 16.45 3.69
C GLY A 266 20.76 15.31 4.25
N SER A 267 19.58 15.12 3.65
CA SER A 267 18.69 14.00 3.91
C SER A 267 18.53 13.16 2.66
N VAL A 268 18.46 11.84 2.85
CA VAL A 268 18.15 10.86 1.79
C VAL A 268 16.67 10.52 1.86
N ILE A 269 15.97 10.62 0.74
CA ILE A 269 14.54 10.29 0.63
C ILE A 269 14.37 9.14 -0.36
N LEU A 270 13.82 8.04 0.12
CA LEU A 270 13.61 6.81 -0.63
C LEU A 270 12.16 6.74 -1.15
N ASN A 271 12.01 6.34 -2.42
CA ASN A 271 10.71 5.98 -2.99
C ASN A 271 10.79 4.58 -3.60
N PHE A 272 10.60 3.58 -2.74
CA PHE A 272 10.69 2.16 -3.05
C PHE A 272 9.61 1.37 -2.30
N THR A 273 9.36 0.14 -2.72
CA THR A 273 8.62 -0.83 -1.92
C THR A 273 9.38 -1.19 -0.64
N PRO A 274 8.71 -1.67 0.40
CA PRO A 274 9.36 -1.94 1.69
C PRO A 274 10.58 -2.87 1.61
N PRO A 275 10.59 -3.97 0.83
CA PRO A 275 11.77 -4.83 0.71
C PRO A 275 12.98 -4.12 0.09
N GLU A 276 12.76 -3.29 -0.92
CA GLU A 276 13.84 -2.56 -1.60
C GLU A 276 14.39 -1.43 -0.74
N ALA A 277 13.54 -0.71 -0.01
CA ALA A 277 13.98 0.26 0.97
C ALA A 277 14.78 -0.40 2.11
N LEU A 278 14.31 -1.58 2.58
CA LEU A 278 14.95 -2.33 3.66
C LEU A 278 16.40 -2.70 3.32
N VAL A 279 16.67 -3.22 2.12
CA VAL A 279 18.04 -3.64 1.76
C VAL A 279 19.00 -2.45 1.71
N ILE A 280 18.55 -1.28 1.26
CA ILE A 280 19.35 -0.04 1.27
C ILE A 280 19.66 0.41 2.70
N LEU A 281 18.62 0.48 3.55
CA LEU A 281 18.76 0.91 4.95
C LEU A 281 19.61 -0.04 5.77
N GLN A 282 19.43 -1.35 5.61
CA GLN A 282 20.29 -2.36 6.23
C GLN A 282 21.74 -2.30 5.75
N ALA A 283 21.97 -2.01 4.46
CA ALA A 283 23.31 -1.81 3.94
C ALA A 283 23.99 -0.58 4.58
N ALA A 284 23.28 0.55 4.70
CA ALA A 284 23.78 1.73 5.39
C ALA A 284 24.17 1.41 6.84
N GLN A 285 23.33 0.70 7.56
CA GLN A 285 23.59 0.27 8.94
C GLN A 285 24.80 -0.68 9.03
N LYS A 286 24.87 -1.66 8.14
CA LYS A 286 25.98 -2.63 8.10
C LYS A 286 27.32 -1.96 7.83
N LEU A 287 27.33 -0.94 6.99
CA LEU A 287 28.51 -0.15 6.67
C LEU A 287 28.84 0.90 7.74
N GLY A 288 27.94 1.14 8.71
CA GLY A 288 28.11 2.16 9.75
C GLY A 288 28.07 3.58 9.18
N VAL A 289 27.30 3.80 8.12
CA VAL A 289 27.18 5.11 7.45
C VAL A 289 25.81 5.77 7.63
N GLU A 290 24.90 5.11 8.33
CA GLU A 290 23.53 5.60 8.57
C GLU A 290 23.46 6.95 9.27
N ASP A 291 24.47 7.26 10.09
CA ASP A 291 24.59 8.51 10.84
C ASP A 291 25.40 9.59 10.10
N ARG A 292 25.86 9.35 8.87
CA ARG A 292 26.61 10.32 8.07
C ARG A 292 25.72 11.33 7.34
N VAL A 293 24.41 11.14 7.38
CA VAL A 293 23.40 12.05 6.84
C VAL A 293 22.54 12.60 7.97
N LYS A 294 21.86 13.69 7.72
CA LYS A 294 21.04 14.36 8.74
C LYS A 294 19.77 13.56 9.09
N SER A 295 19.14 12.94 8.10
CA SER A 295 18.04 12.00 8.28
C SER A 295 17.86 11.12 7.03
N TRP A 296 17.14 10.03 7.24
CA TRP A 296 16.57 9.23 6.18
C TRP A 296 15.06 9.46 6.14
N GLY A 297 14.51 9.56 4.95
CA GLY A 297 13.08 9.63 4.72
C GLY A 297 12.62 8.56 3.74
N CYS A 298 11.34 8.26 3.75
CA CYS A 298 10.73 7.37 2.77
C CYS A 298 9.30 7.82 2.45
N SER A 299 8.84 7.49 1.24
CA SER A 299 7.45 7.64 0.84
C SER A 299 6.55 6.59 1.51
N THR A 300 5.25 6.74 1.37
CA THR A 300 4.21 5.95 2.04
C THR A 300 4.37 4.42 1.99
N PRO A 301 4.88 3.77 0.92
CA PRO A 301 5.08 2.32 0.94
C PRO A 301 5.93 1.81 2.11
N CYS A 302 6.84 2.64 2.63
CA CYS A 302 7.67 2.28 3.78
C CYS A 302 6.92 2.28 5.13
N ASP A 303 5.71 2.79 5.19
CA ASP A 303 4.87 2.76 6.39
C ASP A 303 4.30 1.35 6.59
N THR A 304 5.11 0.49 7.18
CA THR A 304 4.74 -0.90 7.49
C THR A 304 5.45 -1.42 8.73
N ASP A 305 4.74 -2.23 9.49
CA ASP A 305 5.30 -3.02 10.59
C ASP A 305 6.45 -3.93 10.15
N PHE A 306 6.37 -4.46 8.92
CA PHE A 306 7.44 -5.27 8.33
C PHE A 306 8.77 -4.51 8.33
N LEU A 307 8.74 -3.26 7.83
CA LEU A 307 9.97 -2.45 7.76
C LEU A 307 10.47 -2.09 9.16
N ALA A 308 9.59 -1.61 10.04
CA ALA A 308 9.96 -1.21 11.40
C ALA A 308 10.58 -2.37 12.20
N LYS A 309 10.00 -3.57 12.12
CA LYS A 309 10.52 -4.78 12.78
C LYS A 309 11.86 -5.23 12.20
N SER A 310 12.01 -5.17 10.86
CA SER A 310 13.20 -5.66 10.16
C SER A 310 14.42 -4.75 10.33
N LEU A 311 14.22 -3.47 10.54
CA LEU A 311 15.29 -2.48 10.75
C LEU A 311 15.88 -2.53 12.16
N GLY A 312 15.06 -2.81 13.17
CA GLY A 312 15.47 -2.82 14.57
C GLY A 312 15.70 -1.44 15.19
N PRO A 313 16.16 -1.39 16.46
CA PRO A 313 16.11 -0.16 17.26
C PRO A 313 17.08 0.93 16.84
N LYS A 314 18.08 0.63 16.03
CA LYS A 314 19.02 1.68 15.52
C LYS A 314 18.33 2.71 14.62
N TRP A 315 17.20 2.35 14.05
CA TRP A 315 16.43 3.22 13.16
C TRP A 315 15.30 3.99 13.87
N ASN A 316 15.10 3.73 15.15
CA ASN A 316 14.12 4.47 15.95
C ASN A 316 14.42 5.97 15.87
N HIS A 317 13.43 6.77 15.45
CA HIS A 317 13.52 8.22 15.28
C HIS A 317 14.64 8.72 14.33
N LYS A 318 15.11 7.86 13.40
CA LYS A 318 16.10 8.22 12.36
C LYS A 318 15.52 8.14 10.95
N LEU A 319 14.61 7.23 10.73
CA LEU A 319 13.84 7.11 9.49
C LEU A 319 12.50 7.83 9.70
N PHE A 320 12.16 8.75 8.83
CA PHE A 320 10.89 9.46 8.83
C PHE A 320 10.11 9.10 7.56
N VAL A 321 8.99 8.44 7.72
CA VAL A 321 8.18 7.93 6.62
C VAL A 321 6.95 8.80 6.46
N ASN A 322 6.66 9.24 5.24
CA ASN A 322 5.38 9.84 4.95
C ASN A 322 4.28 8.78 5.00
N ALA A 323 3.19 9.07 5.68
CA ALA A 323 2.04 8.20 5.84
C ALA A 323 0.77 8.95 5.40
N GLU A 324 0.16 8.50 4.32
CA GLU A 324 -1.08 9.09 3.80
C GLU A 324 -2.32 8.64 4.57
N ALA A 325 -2.20 7.59 5.37
CA ALA A 325 -3.19 7.15 6.34
C ALA A 325 -2.62 7.24 7.75
N VAL A 326 -3.49 7.43 8.74
CA VAL A 326 -3.12 7.39 10.17
C VAL A 326 -2.58 6.01 10.51
N ASP A 327 -1.43 5.94 11.16
CA ASP A 327 -0.86 4.67 11.59
C ASP A 327 -1.77 3.95 12.60
N ALA A 328 -2.14 2.71 12.27
CA ALA A 328 -3.06 1.93 13.07
C ALA A 328 -2.46 1.44 14.40
N ASP A 329 -1.13 1.39 14.52
CA ASP A 329 -0.47 0.96 15.74
C ASP A 329 -0.46 2.02 16.84
N ASP A 330 -0.38 3.29 16.45
CA ASP A 330 -0.31 4.44 17.36
C ASP A 330 -1.69 5.03 17.68
N HIS A 331 -2.73 4.61 16.98
CA HIS A 331 -4.09 5.12 17.14
C HIS A 331 -5.07 4.04 17.59
N SER A 332 -6.09 4.49 18.28
CA SER A 332 -7.19 3.64 18.76
C SER A 332 -8.52 4.27 18.39
N GLY A 333 -9.46 3.45 17.98
CA GLY A 333 -10.80 3.84 17.60
C GLY A 333 -11.58 2.63 17.10
N PRO A 334 -12.88 2.73 16.87
CA PRO A 334 -13.68 1.62 16.36
C PRO A 334 -13.17 1.09 15.00
N GLU A 335 -12.80 1.98 14.10
CA GLU A 335 -12.32 1.64 12.77
C GLU A 335 -10.93 1.00 12.82
N MET A 336 -10.01 1.56 13.62
CA MET A 336 -8.69 0.98 13.86
C MET A 336 -8.78 -0.39 14.53
N SER A 337 -9.71 -0.55 15.47
CA SER A 337 -9.96 -1.83 16.15
C SER A 337 -10.48 -2.88 15.17
N LEU A 338 -11.41 -2.51 14.29
CA LEU A 338 -11.95 -3.38 13.25
C LEU A 338 -10.87 -3.78 12.24
N TYR A 339 -10.06 -2.84 11.78
CA TYR A 339 -8.94 -3.10 10.89
C TYR A 339 -7.99 -4.16 11.47
N LYS A 340 -7.53 -3.95 12.71
CA LYS A 340 -6.64 -4.91 13.38
C LYS A 340 -7.29 -6.28 13.59
N ALA A 341 -8.57 -6.32 13.93
CA ALA A 341 -9.31 -7.57 14.13
C ALA A 341 -9.47 -8.36 12.82
N ILE A 342 -9.75 -7.68 11.70
CA ILE A 342 -9.81 -8.30 10.37
C ILE A 342 -8.43 -8.85 9.97
N LEU A 343 -7.38 -8.05 10.12
CA LEU A 343 -6.01 -8.46 9.80
C LEU A 343 -5.63 -9.71 10.58
N ALA A 344 -5.89 -9.74 11.88
CA ALA A 344 -5.56 -10.87 12.74
C ALA A 344 -6.32 -12.15 12.37
N LYS A 345 -7.59 -12.03 11.95
CA LYS A 345 -8.45 -13.20 11.71
C LYS A 345 -8.45 -13.69 10.26
N TYR A 346 -8.34 -12.78 9.30
CA TYR A 346 -8.50 -13.08 7.87
C TYR A 346 -7.30 -12.65 7.01
N GLY A 347 -6.32 -11.93 7.58
CA GLY A 347 -5.21 -11.30 6.85
C GLY A 347 -3.97 -12.18 6.68
N GLN A 348 -4.09 -13.52 6.61
CA GLN A 348 -2.95 -14.44 6.53
C GLN A 348 -2.05 -14.21 5.31
N ASN A 349 -2.58 -13.61 4.26
CA ASN A 349 -1.84 -13.31 3.03
C ASN A 349 -1.33 -11.85 2.96
N VAL A 350 -1.56 -11.05 4.00
CA VAL A 350 -1.06 -9.66 4.08
C VAL A 350 0.34 -9.69 4.68
N ALA A 351 1.35 -9.75 3.81
CA ALA A 351 2.73 -10.00 4.20
C ALA A 351 3.37 -8.84 4.99
N GLY A 352 3.02 -7.60 4.64
CA GLY A 352 3.48 -6.39 5.34
C GLY A 352 2.85 -6.17 6.71
N GLY A 353 1.76 -6.88 7.02
CA GLY A 353 1.01 -6.73 8.26
C GLY A 353 0.26 -5.40 8.34
N ILE A 354 0.39 -4.68 9.46
CA ILE A 354 -0.07 -3.30 9.57
C ILE A 354 0.81 -2.43 8.68
N GLY A 355 0.20 -1.65 7.80
CA GLY A 355 0.92 -0.76 6.89
C GLY A 355 0.00 -0.11 5.85
N SER A 356 0.56 0.81 5.09
CA SER A 356 -0.17 1.67 4.18
C SER A 356 -1.03 0.90 3.16
N PHE A 357 -0.49 -0.10 2.48
CA PHE A 357 -1.25 -0.83 1.46
C PHE A 357 -2.42 -1.61 2.06
N SER A 358 -2.23 -2.26 3.21
CA SER A 358 -3.32 -2.94 3.90
C SER A 358 -4.37 -1.97 4.45
N GLN A 359 -3.97 -0.77 4.89
CA GLN A 359 -4.90 0.28 5.33
C GLN A 359 -5.71 0.84 4.16
N PHE A 360 -5.09 1.06 2.99
CA PHE A 360 -5.82 1.46 1.78
C PHE A 360 -6.75 0.35 1.30
N GLY A 361 -6.34 -0.91 1.35
CA GLY A 361 -7.22 -2.04 1.08
C GLY A 361 -8.43 -2.08 2.00
N PHE A 362 -8.26 -1.75 3.29
CA PHE A 362 -9.37 -1.61 4.23
C PHE A 362 -10.32 -0.47 3.83
N LEU A 363 -9.79 0.71 3.50
CA LEU A 363 -10.59 1.87 3.14
C LEU A 363 -11.41 1.61 1.87
N LEU A 364 -10.78 1.08 0.82
CA LEU A 364 -11.41 0.75 -0.45
C LEU A 364 -12.55 -0.26 -0.24
N ALA A 365 -12.27 -1.39 0.40
CA ALA A 365 -13.28 -2.40 0.71
C ALA A 365 -14.44 -1.85 1.55
N LYS A 366 -14.14 -1.02 2.56
CA LYS A 366 -15.15 -0.40 3.42
C LYS A 366 -16.05 0.55 2.63
N PHE A 367 -15.47 1.43 1.82
CA PHE A 367 -16.21 2.40 1.04
C PHE A 367 -17.09 1.71 -0.01
N LEU A 368 -16.56 0.66 -0.66
CA LEU A 368 -17.36 -0.16 -1.56
C LEU A 368 -18.56 -0.80 -0.84
N VAL A 369 -18.34 -1.43 0.32
CA VAL A 369 -19.42 -2.08 1.08
C VAL A 369 -20.48 -1.07 1.49
N GLN A 370 -20.09 0.11 1.96
CA GLN A 370 -21.02 1.17 2.30
C GLN A 370 -21.84 1.65 1.08
N ALA A 371 -21.23 1.73 -0.10
CA ALA A 371 -21.94 2.04 -1.33
C ALA A 371 -22.93 0.91 -1.71
N LEU A 372 -22.48 -0.34 -1.65
CA LEU A 372 -23.30 -1.52 -1.97
C LEU A 372 -24.50 -1.71 -1.04
N ASP A 373 -24.38 -1.34 0.22
CA ASP A 373 -25.50 -1.40 1.19
C ASP A 373 -26.68 -0.49 0.79
N THR A 374 -26.43 0.52 -0.04
CA THR A 374 -27.47 1.39 -0.59
C THR A 374 -28.16 0.82 -1.83
N VAL A 375 -27.60 -0.22 -2.44
CA VAL A 375 -28.09 -0.84 -3.68
C VAL A 375 -29.07 -1.96 -3.39
N LYS A 376 -30.23 -1.92 -4.03
CA LYS A 376 -31.16 -3.06 -4.01
C LYS A 376 -30.82 -4.04 -5.14
N PRO A 377 -30.88 -5.36 -4.90
CA PRO A 377 -30.69 -6.33 -5.97
C PRO A 377 -31.68 -6.13 -7.14
N PRO A 378 -31.33 -6.43 -8.39
CA PRO A 378 -30.06 -7.07 -8.79
C PRO A 378 -28.89 -6.10 -8.83
N TYR A 379 -27.70 -6.61 -8.45
CA TYR A 379 -26.44 -5.88 -8.55
C TYR A 379 -25.95 -5.91 -10.00
N THR A 380 -25.99 -4.77 -10.65
CA THR A 380 -25.54 -4.60 -12.05
C THR A 380 -24.46 -3.53 -12.12
N ILE A 381 -23.69 -3.49 -13.19
CA ILE A 381 -22.72 -2.40 -13.43
C ILE A 381 -23.41 -1.04 -13.19
N ALA A 382 -24.57 -0.80 -13.79
CA ALA A 382 -25.28 0.48 -13.68
C ALA A 382 -25.71 0.81 -12.25
N SER A 383 -26.30 -0.16 -11.50
CA SER A 383 -26.80 0.11 -10.15
C SER A 383 -25.67 0.29 -9.13
N VAL A 384 -24.61 -0.50 -9.24
CA VAL A 384 -23.45 -0.45 -8.33
C VAL A 384 -22.64 0.82 -8.58
N ASN A 385 -22.31 1.12 -9.83
CA ASN A 385 -21.49 2.28 -10.12
C ASN A 385 -22.22 3.61 -9.90
N LYS A 386 -23.55 3.63 -10.01
CA LYS A 386 -24.35 4.78 -9.55
C LYS A 386 -24.19 5.02 -8.05
N ALA A 387 -24.09 3.97 -7.25
CA ALA A 387 -23.87 4.10 -5.80
C ALA A 387 -22.42 4.56 -5.52
N ILE A 388 -21.43 4.01 -6.22
CA ILE A 388 -20.01 4.41 -6.08
C ILE A 388 -19.83 5.89 -6.37
N VAL A 389 -20.26 6.38 -7.53
CA VAL A 389 -20.13 7.80 -7.90
C VAL A 389 -20.95 8.72 -6.98
N GLY A 390 -21.95 8.17 -6.30
CA GLY A 390 -22.76 8.85 -5.30
C GLY A 390 -22.11 9.02 -3.92
N ILE A 391 -20.93 8.42 -3.70
CA ILE A 391 -20.21 8.53 -2.43
C ILE A 391 -19.82 9.98 -2.16
N LYS A 392 -20.26 10.49 -1.01
CA LYS A 392 -19.98 11.85 -0.56
C LYS A 392 -19.61 11.82 0.91
N ASP A 393 -18.55 12.53 1.26
CA ASP A 393 -18.21 12.83 2.64
C ASP A 393 -18.07 11.56 3.53
N TYR A 394 -17.49 10.47 3.00
CA TYR A 394 -17.20 9.30 3.81
C TYR A 394 -16.05 9.59 4.75
N LYS A 395 -16.37 9.60 6.04
CA LYS A 395 -15.40 9.84 7.10
C LYS A 395 -14.71 8.54 7.46
N SER A 396 -13.40 8.64 7.65
CA SER A 396 -12.58 7.57 8.18
C SER A 396 -11.64 8.12 9.25
N GLU A 397 -11.41 7.35 10.30
CA GLU A 397 -10.39 7.65 11.32
C GLU A 397 -8.97 7.59 10.73
N MET A 398 -8.80 6.94 9.58
CA MET A 398 -7.53 6.77 8.89
C MET A 398 -7.16 7.94 7.98
N LEU A 399 -8.09 8.81 7.62
CA LEU A 399 -7.85 9.90 6.68
C LEU A 399 -7.90 11.26 7.35
N CYS A 400 -7.05 12.18 6.93
CA CYS A 400 -7.08 13.57 7.39
C CYS A 400 -8.34 14.32 6.95
N GLN A 401 -8.99 13.87 5.88
CA GLN A 401 -10.18 14.47 5.30
C GLN A 401 -11.23 13.40 4.96
N PRO A 402 -12.52 13.74 4.97
CA PRO A 402 -13.56 12.86 4.45
C PRO A 402 -13.32 12.55 2.98
N TRP A 403 -13.54 11.29 2.58
CA TRP A 403 -13.40 10.89 1.19
C TRP A 403 -14.68 11.12 0.39
N VAL A 404 -14.53 11.57 -0.82
CA VAL A 404 -15.62 11.83 -1.75
C VAL A 404 -15.25 11.30 -3.13
N TYR A 405 -16.15 10.54 -3.76
CA TYR A 405 -16.04 10.25 -5.19
C TYR A 405 -16.49 11.47 -6.00
N GLY A 406 -17.77 11.74 -6.01
CA GLY A 406 -18.37 12.88 -6.68
C GLY A 406 -18.17 12.88 -8.20
N HIS A 407 -18.53 14.00 -8.84
CA HIS A 407 -18.34 14.24 -10.28
C HIS A 407 -17.24 15.28 -10.54
N LEU A 408 -16.16 15.20 -9.78
CA LEU A 408 -15.03 16.11 -9.94
C LEU A 408 -14.20 15.69 -11.16
N ALA A 409 -13.59 16.67 -11.83
CA ALA A 409 -12.62 16.40 -12.90
C ALA A 409 -11.27 15.88 -12.35
N LEU A 410 -11.03 16.12 -11.07
CA LEU A 410 -9.82 15.72 -10.36
C LEU A 410 -10.25 15.15 -9.00
N HIS A 411 -9.89 13.92 -8.73
CA HIS A 411 -10.24 13.21 -7.52
C HIS A 411 -9.02 13.10 -6.60
N ILE A 412 -8.76 14.15 -5.79
CA ILE A 412 -7.77 14.05 -4.75
C ILE A 412 -8.49 13.88 -3.43
N PRO A 413 -8.34 12.72 -2.83
CA PRO A 413 -9.08 12.40 -1.61
C PRO A 413 -8.55 13.18 -0.42
N ASN A 414 -7.25 13.43 -0.41
CA ASN A 414 -6.58 13.91 0.79
C ASN A 414 -5.26 14.57 0.40
N ASN A 415 -5.08 15.85 0.59
CA ASN A 415 -3.80 16.53 0.35
C ASN A 415 -3.10 16.90 1.66
N ALA A 416 -3.33 16.11 2.68
CA ALA A 416 -2.66 16.17 3.97
C ALA A 416 -2.27 14.75 4.39
N ASP A 417 -1.13 14.63 5.02
CA ASP A 417 -0.51 13.39 5.43
C ASP A 417 0.06 13.47 6.84
N TYR A 418 0.48 12.32 7.32
CA TYR A 418 1.23 12.17 8.55
C TYR A 418 2.70 11.93 8.23
N THR A 419 3.55 12.12 9.23
CA THR A 419 4.89 11.54 9.22
C THR A 419 4.99 10.57 10.38
N VAL A 420 5.43 9.35 10.10
CA VAL A 420 5.68 8.31 11.10
C VAL A 420 7.16 7.98 11.18
N THR A 421 7.57 7.31 12.25
CA THR A 421 8.94 6.88 12.49
C THR A 421 8.95 5.52 13.17
N PRO A 422 9.92 4.64 12.90
CA PRO A 422 10.05 3.41 13.63
C PRO A 422 10.30 3.67 15.13
N ASP A 423 9.59 2.94 15.98
CA ASP A 423 9.87 2.81 17.40
C ASP A 423 9.49 1.41 17.90
N ASN A 424 10.48 0.69 18.44
CA ASN A 424 10.30 -0.66 18.98
C ASN A 424 9.56 -1.66 18.06
N GLY A 425 9.86 -1.60 16.75
CA GLY A 425 9.31 -2.49 15.73
C GLY A 425 7.90 -2.15 15.26
N LYS A 426 7.45 -0.93 15.52
CA LYS A 426 6.20 -0.34 15.07
C LYS A 426 6.46 0.98 14.40
N MET A 427 5.54 1.44 13.58
CA MET A 427 5.50 2.83 13.16
C MET A 427 4.69 3.63 14.17
N ILE A 428 5.18 4.81 14.56
CA ILE A 428 4.47 5.73 15.47
C ILE A 428 4.44 7.13 14.84
N THR A 429 3.45 7.92 15.19
CA THR A 429 3.27 9.28 14.66
C THR A 429 4.39 10.21 15.14
N ALA A 430 5.18 10.72 14.21
CA ALA A 430 6.16 11.80 14.45
C ALA A 430 5.55 13.18 14.20
N GLN A 431 4.62 13.30 13.23
CA GLN A 431 3.88 14.54 12.92
C GLN A 431 2.47 14.19 12.45
N GLY A 432 1.47 14.86 13.02
CA GLY A 432 0.07 14.67 12.65
C GLY A 432 -0.29 15.28 11.28
N CYS A 433 -1.56 15.26 10.94
CA CYS A 433 -2.10 15.75 9.66
C CYS A 433 -1.49 17.11 9.26
N THR A 434 -0.75 17.10 8.17
CA THR A 434 -0.06 18.26 7.62
C THR A 434 -0.36 18.36 6.13
N ALA A 435 -0.80 19.52 5.69
CA ALA A 435 -1.07 19.74 4.28
C ALA A 435 0.21 19.75 3.46
N ILE A 436 0.21 19.08 2.31
CA ILE A 436 1.32 19.12 1.36
C ILE A 436 1.37 20.50 0.69
N SER A 437 2.58 20.98 0.47
CA SER A 437 2.84 22.30 -0.05
C SER A 437 2.30 22.50 -1.46
N THR A 438 1.66 23.66 -1.70
CA THR A 438 1.27 24.12 -3.02
C THR A 438 2.44 24.57 -3.90
N ALA A 439 3.68 24.44 -3.43
CA ALA A 439 4.86 24.56 -4.27
C ALA A 439 4.91 23.49 -5.37
N ASP A 440 4.33 22.30 -5.15
CA ASP A 440 3.99 21.40 -6.24
C ASP A 440 2.80 21.98 -7.03
N PRO A 441 2.99 22.26 -8.34
CA PRO A 441 1.91 22.83 -9.19
C PRO A 441 0.67 21.93 -9.28
N GLN A 442 0.81 20.61 -9.17
CA GLN A 442 -0.33 19.71 -9.17
C GLN A 442 -1.14 19.85 -7.89
N ILE A 443 -0.50 19.90 -6.74
CA ILE A 443 -1.18 20.16 -5.45
C ILE A 443 -1.90 21.51 -5.50
N ALA A 444 -1.28 22.55 -6.06
CA ALA A 444 -1.91 23.86 -6.21
C ALA A 444 -3.19 23.79 -7.06
N GLN A 445 -3.14 23.06 -8.19
CA GLN A 445 -4.29 22.86 -9.06
C GLN A 445 -5.39 22.08 -8.36
N TYR A 446 -5.06 20.99 -7.69
CA TYR A 446 -6.01 20.15 -6.98
C TYR A 446 -6.71 20.88 -5.86
N ARG A 447 -5.94 21.60 -5.05
CA ARG A 447 -6.50 22.42 -3.97
C ARG A 447 -7.51 23.43 -4.48
N LYS A 448 -7.23 24.05 -5.62
CA LYS A 448 -8.16 24.97 -6.28
C LYS A 448 -9.46 24.28 -6.71
N VAL A 449 -9.37 23.11 -7.33
CA VAL A 449 -10.55 22.32 -7.76
C VAL A 449 -11.36 21.87 -6.56
N ALA A 450 -10.73 21.36 -5.52
CA ALA A 450 -11.40 20.90 -4.32
C ALA A 450 -12.07 22.03 -3.55
N GLN A 451 -11.42 23.18 -3.41
CA GLN A 451 -12.02 24.37 -2.79
C GLN A 451 -13.24 24.87 -3.58
N ALA A 452 -13.19 24.86 -4.92
CA ALA A 452 -14.33 25.20 -5.74
C ALA A 452 -15.49 24.20 -5.57
N ALA A 453 -15.21 22.95 -5.18
CA ALA A 453 -16.20 21.93 -4.84
C ALA A 453 -16.65 21.96 -3.38
N GLY A 454 -16.17 22.92 -2.56
CA GLY A 454 -16.51 23.05 -1.16
C GLY A 454 -15.74 22.13 -0.20
N VAL A 455 -14.65 21.51 -0.67
CA VAL A 455 -13.75 20.71 0.18
C VAL A 455 -12.72 21.63 0.84
N ASN A 456 -12.70 21.61 2.16
CA ASN A 456 -11.72 22.36 2.96
C ASN A 456 -10.57 21.44 3.33
N TYR A 457 -9.35 21.91 3.16
CA TYR A 457 -8.13 21.20 3.56
C TYR A 457 -7.54 21.82 4.82
N PRO A 458 -6.77 21.04 5.61
CA PRO A 458 -6.01 21.61 6.70
C PRO A 458 -5.13 22.74 6.18
N SER A 459 -4.92 23.77 6.99
CA SER A 459 -3.96 24.83 6.68
C SER A 459 -2.55 24.20 6.60
N SER A 460 -1.73 24.66 5.65
CA SER A 460 -0.31 24.38 5.68
C SER A 460 0.27 24.83 7.03
N PRO A 461 1.27 24.11 7.56
CA PRO A 461 1.92 24.49 8.80
C PRO A 461 2.60 25.85 8.70
#